data_06f37616126b1719de9c9bd13e18b883
#
_entry.id   06f37616126b1719de9c9bd13e18b883
#
_cell.length_a   1.000
_cell.length_b   1.000
_cell.length_c   1.000
_cell.angle_alpha   90.00
_cell.angle_beta   90.00
_cell.angle_gamma   90.00
#
_symmetry.space_group_name_H-M   'P 1'
#
loop_
_entity.id
_entity.type
_entity.pdbx_description
1 polymer ?
#
loop_
_entity_poly.entity_id
_entity_poly.type
_entity_poly.pdbx_seq_one_letter_code
_entity_poly.pdbx_strand_id
1 'polypeptide(L)'
;FVEAAMPERKQLFDDNWRFKLGDTPDAPSLAYNDVGWRSLDLPHDWSVEADFDAEVPAGNDGGYLPTGIGWYRKKFHVDKVMEGKELRLYFEGVYMNSEVFVNGERAGGHPYGYSSYFCDITPYLHFGQENIVAVRVDNSQQKNCRWYSGSGIYRHVWLLTTEAIYIDDWSVYIRPTQKEGSDDWNLDIAMRYIDNARTGTKPEIKHTIYDEAGRVLVTSASGHTKQSLSVSHPKLWSPDTPNLYKVCTQLIVGGKVVDEVTNMTGFRNITFDSQKGLFVNGKPILLNGGCVHHDNGILGACSFDAAEARKVRLLKEAGFNAVRTSHNVPSEAFLHECDRQGLLVIDEAFDGWRDANNKHDYSVLFDKWWKRDIE
;
A
#
# COMPACT_ATOMS: atom_id res chain seq x y z
N PHE A 1 -32.78 -14.40 -13.53
CA PHE A 1 -32.12 -13.83 -12.38
C PHE A 1 -30.78 -13.26 -12.87
N VAL A 2 -30.65 -11.94 -12.92
CA VAL A 2 -29.36 -11.28 -13.13
C VAL A 2 -28.61 -11.49 -11.80
N GLU A 3 -27.57 -12.30 -11.81
CA GLU A 3 -26.67 -12.44 -10.67
C GLU A 3 -26.06 -11.05 -10.45
N ALA A 4 -26.28 -10.45 -9.29
CA ALA A 4 -25.71 -9.15 -8.98
C ALA A 4 -24.18 -9.31 -9.04
N ALA A 5 -23.52 -8.47 -9.81
CA ALA A 5 -22.06 -8.45 -9.87
C ALA A 5 -21.53 -8.29 -8.44
N MET A 6 -20.49 -9.05 -8.11
CA MET A 6 -19.82 -8.85 -6.81
C MET A 6 -19.37 -7.39 -6.72
N PRO A 7 -19.58 -6.73 -5.57
CA PRO A 7 -19.02 -5.38 -5.38
C PRO A 7 -17.52 -5.43 -5.57
N GLU A 8 -16.98 -4.38 -6.17
CA GLU A 8 -15.54 -4.25 -6.34
C GLU A 8 -14.85 -4.31 -4.96
N ARG A 9 -13.90 -5.25 -4.81
CA ARG A 9 -13.21 -5.51 -3.54
C ARG A 9 -12.54 -4.27 -2.96
N LYS A 10 -11.94 -3.43 -3.82
CA LYS A 10 -11.13 -2.27 -3.44
C LYS A 10 -11.64 -1.04 -4.21
N GLN A 11 -12.23 -0.09 -3.50
CA GLN A 11 -12.77 1.14 -4.07
C GLN A 11 -12.01 2.34 -3.55
N LEU A 12 -11.66 3.28 -4.43
CA LEU A 12 -11.01 4.52 -4.02
C LEU A 12 -11.92 5.33 -3.09
N PHE A 13 -11.37 5.79 -1.98
CA PHE A 13 -12.13 6.50 -0.94
C PHE A 13 -11.64 7.95 -0.74
N ASP A 14 -10.94 8.49 -1.72
CA ASP A 14 -10.21 9.77 -1.64
C ASP A 14 -11.10 11.00 -1.73
N ASP A 15 -12.27 10.92 -2.36
CA ASP A 15 -13.08 12.08 -2.69
C ASP A 15 -13.78 12.69 -1.47
N ASN A 16 -14.06 14.01 -1.54
CA ASN A 16 -14.99 14.71 -0.65
C ASN A 16 -14.66 14.63 0.85
N TRP A 17 -13.40 14.76 1.22
CA TRP A 17 -13.01 14.94 2.61
C TRP A 17 -13.16 16.39 3.06
N ARG A 18 -13.41 16.57 4.35
CA ARG A 18 -13.34 17.83 5.05
C ARG A 18 -12.07 17.88 5.88
N PHE A 19 -11.30 18.95 5.76
CA PHE A 19 -10.03 19.13 6.47
C PHE A 19 -10.03 20.38 7.32
N LYS A 20 -9.39 20.28 8.50
CA LYS A 20 -9.11 21.40 9.39
C LYS A 20 -7.73 21.25 10.01
N LEU A 21 -6.89 22.24 9.84
CA LEU A 21 -5.62 22.36 10.57
C LEU A 21 -5.89 22.81 12.01
N GLY A 22 -5.18 22.24 12.96
CA GLY A 22 -5.33 22.45 14.39
C GLY A 22 -6.08 21.31 15.10
N ASP A 23 -5.84 21.16 16.40
CA ASP A 23 -6.49 20.10 17.16
C ASP A 23 -7.98 20.39 17.40
N THR A 24 -8.80 19.39 17.20
CA THR A 24 -10.26 19.48 17.35
C THR A 24 -10.76 18.13 17.93
N PRO A 25 -10.60 17.92 19.26
CA PRO A 25 -10.89 16.63 19.90
C PRO A 25 -12.34 16.14 19.75
N ASP A 26 -13.28 17.05 19.51
CA ASP A 26 -14.70 16.72 19.31
C ASP A 26 -15.01 16.26 17.87
N ALA A 27 -14.03 16.31 16.96
CA ALA A 27 -14.22 15.94 15.57
C ALA A 27 -14.76 14.52 15.31
N PRO A 28 -14.51 13.49 16.15
CA PRO A 28 -15.14 12.18 15.98
C PRO A 28 -16.65 12.17 16.17
N SER A 29 -17.21 13.13 16.91
CA SER A 29 -18.64 13.14 17.24
C SER A 29 -19.54 13.22 16.02
N LEU A 30 -20.61 12.43 15.99
CA LEU A 30 -21.67 12.49 14.97
C LEU A 30 -22.35 13.86 14.92
N ALA A 31 -22.48 14.52 16.08
CA ALA A 31 -23.13 15.84 16.19
C ALA A 31 -22.18 17.00 15.82
N TYR A 32 -20.90 16.73 15.56
CA TYR A 32 -19.94 17.77 15.23
C TYR A 32 -20.26 18.43 13.88
N ASN A 33 -20.31 19.76 13.86
CA ASN A 33 -20.57 20.54 12.65
C ASN A 33 -19.26 20.91 11.94
N ASP A 34 -19.01 20.29 10.80
CA ASP A 34 -17.82 20.51 9.96
C ASP A 34 -18.08 21.39 8.72
N VAL A 35 -19.20 22.09 8.65
CA VAL A 35 -19.58 22.94 7.50
C VAL A 35 -18.50 23.98 7.16
N GLY A 36 -17.81 24.51 8.17
CA GLY A 36 -16.73 25.48 8.00
C GLY A 36 -15.37 24.87 7.64
N TRP A 37 -15.26 23.55 7.53
CA TRP A 37 -14.01 22.92 7.15
C TRP A 37 -13.78 22.98 5.66
N ARG A 38 -12.52 23.04 5.24
CA ARG A 38 -12.13 23.01 3.84
C ARG A 38 -12.51 21.66 3.21
N SER A 39 -13.11 21.69 2.00
CA SER A 39 -13.33 20.50 1.21
C SER A 39 -12.11 20.22 0.36
N LEU A 40 -11.67 18.97 0.29
CA LEU A 40 -10.54 18.52 -0.51
C LEU A 40 -10.66 17.03 -0.84
N ASP A 41 -9.85 16.59 -1.79
CA ASP A 41 -9.64 15.18 -2.11
C ASP A 41 -8.23 14.76 -1.69
N LEU A 42 -8.05 13.45 -1.43
CA LEU A 42 -6.75 12.86 -1.12
C LEU A 42 -6.01 12.45 -2.42
N PRO A 43 -4.71 12.28 -2.40
CA PRO A 43 -3.74 12.55 -1.31
C PRO A 43 -3.60 14.03 -0.96
N HIS A 44 -3.28 14.32 0.32
CA HIS A 44 -3.16 15.69 0.79
C HIS A 44 -1.97 15.84 1.77
N ASP A 45 -1.21 16.92 1.57
CA ASP A 45 -0.08 17.34 2.40
C ASP A 45 -0.24 18.83 2.73
N TRP A 46 -0.65 19.13 3.98
CA TRP A 46 -0.86 20.54 4.35
C TRP A 46 0.43 21.32 4.56
N SER A 47 1.58 20.65 4.77
CA SER A 47 2.85 21.34 4.99
C SER A 47 3.29 22.11 3.74
N VAL A 48 3.16 21.50 2.56
CA VAL A 48 3.57 22.14 1.27
C VAL A 48 2.67 23.31 0.86
N GLU A 49 1.50 23.45 1.47
CA GLU A 49 0.55 24.54 1.17
C GLU A 49 0.88 25.83 1.93
N ALA A 50 1.79 25.78 2.89
CA ALA A 50 2.15 26.91 3.74
C ALA A 50 3.39 27.65 3.22
N ASP A 51 3.61 28.86 3.72
CA ASP A 51 4.83 29.62 3.47
C ASP A 51 6.01 29.01 4.26
N PHE A 52 7.22 29.17 3.71
CA PHE A 52 8.46 28.81 4.41
C PHE A 52 8.68 29.71 5.62
N ASP A 53 9.04 29.10 6.76
CA ASP A 53 9.31 29.80 7.98
C ASP A 53 10.58 29.20 8.66
N ALA A 54 11.60 30.03 8.88
CA ALA A 54 12.86 29.61 9.48
C ALA A 54 12.73 29.15 10.94
N GLU A 55 11.67 29.56 11.64
CA GLU A 55 11.44 29.29 13.05
C GLU A 55 10.62 28.02 13.31
N VAL A 56 10.17 27.30 12.27
CA VAL A 56 9.43 26.06 12.48
C VAL A 56 10.27 24.98 13.15
N PRO A 57 9.70 24.20 14.08
CA PRO A 57 10.46 23.20 14.85
C PRO A 57 11.14 22.11 13.99
N ALA A 58 10.60 21.80 12.82
CA ALA A 58 11.17 20.85 11.87
C ALA A 58 12.46 21.37 11.23
N GLY A 59 12.63 22.68 11.11
CA GLY A 59 13.81 23.34 10.55
C GLY A 59 14.16 22.87 9.14
N ASN A 60 15.45 22.80 8.84
CA ASN A 60 15.96 22.35 7.55
C ASN A 60 15.55 20.92 7.18
N ASP A 61 15.42 20.03 8.15
CA ASP A 61 15.04 18.62 7.91
C ASP A 61 13.61 18.53 7.40
N GLY A 62 12.70 19.41 7.87
CA GLY A 62 11.33 19.54 7.36
C GLY A 62 11.16 20.51 6.20
N GLY A 63 12.27 20.98 5.59
CA GLY A 63 12.23 21.95 4.49
C GLY A 63 11.72 23.33 4.88
N TYR A 64 11.83 23.70 6.17
CA TYR A 64 11.30 24.95 6.73
C TYR A 64 9.79 25.13 6.55
N LEU A 65 9.04 24.03 6.43
CA LEU A 65 7.59 24.01 6.31
C LEU A 65 6.93 23.61 7.64
N PRO A 66 5.76 24.16 7.97
CA PRO A 66 5.07 23.87 9.22
C PRO A 66 4.52 22.45 9.24
N THR A 67 4.47 21.90 10.44
CA THR A 67 3.87 20.61 10.77
C THR A 67 2.65 20.82 11.68
N GLY A 68 2.34 19.92 12.62
CA GLY A 68 1.28 20.15 13.60
C GLY A 68 0.24 19.05 13.60
N ILE A 69 -0.99 19.40 14.00
CA ILE A 69 -2.12 18.47 14.06
C ILE A 69 -3.16 18.87 13.03
N GLY A 70 -3.67 17.91 12.29
CA GLY A 70 -4.77 18.10 11.35
C GLY A 70 -5.85 17.05 11.53
N TRP A 71 -7.06 17.41 11.22
CA TRP A 71 -8.21 16.52 11.23
C TRP A 71 -8.86 16.44 9.87
N TYR A 72 -9.23 15.21 9.51
CA TYR A 72 -10.00 14.88 8.33
C TYR A 72 -11.33 14.28 8.73
N ARG A 73 -12.39 14.61 8.00
CA ARG A 73 -13.72 14.00 8.16
C ARG A 73 -14.33 13.70 6.82
N LYS A 74 -15.03 12.58 6.72
CA LYS A 74 -15.81 12.22 5.52
C LYS A 74 -17.10 11.56 5.91
N LYS A 75 -18.19 12.00 5.27
CA LYS A 75 -19.50 11.33 5.33
C LYS A 75 -19.60 10.36 4.16
N PHE A 76 -20.11 9.17 4.42
CA PHE A 76 -20.31 8.15 3.40
C PHE A 76 -21.51 7.28 3.73
N HIS A 77 -22.18 6.80 2.70
CA HIS A 77 -23.32 5.89 2.85
C HIS A 77 -22.85 4.44 2.70
N VAL A 78 -23.39 3.56 3.55
CA VAL A 78 -23.19 2.12 3.44
C VAL A 78 -24.55 1.48 3.22
N ASP A 79 -24.77 0.88 2.05
CA ASP A 79 -26.05 0.29 1.71
C ASP A 79 -26.42 -0.87 2.64
N LYS A 80 -27.72 -1.04 2.90
CA LYS A 80 -28.24 -2.13 3.74
C LYS A 80 -27.86 -3.52 3.22
N VAL A 81 -27.67 -3.68 1.91
CA VAL A 81 -27.26 -4.94 1.28
C VAL A 81 -25.84 -5.38 1.66
N MET A 82 -25.04 -4.48 2.20
CA MET A 82 -23.69 -4.75 2.69
C MET A 82 -23.67 -5.36 4.10
N GLU A 83 -24.81 -5.45 4.78
CA GLU A 83 -24.89 -6.10 6.10
C GLU A 83 -24.48 -7.58 5.99
N GLY A 84 -23.54 -7.99 6.85
CA GLY A 84 -22.92 -9.32 6.81
C GLY A 84 -21.65 -9.43 5.98
N LYS A 85 -21.24 -8.35 5.31
CA LYS A 85 -19.91 -8.23 4.68
C LYS A 85 -18.91 -7.60 5.64
N GLU A 86 -17.63 -7.80 5.33
CA GLU A 86 -16.50 -7.18 6.05
C GLU A 86 -16.08 -5.91 5.32
N LEU A 87 -16.11 -4.78 6.02
CA LEU A 87 -15.68 -3.49 5.48
C LEU A 87 -14.47 -2.99 6.26
N ARG A 88 -13.41 -2.64 5.52
CA ARG A 88 -12.17 -2.11 6.09
C ARG A 88 -11.73 -0.87 5.34
N LEU A 89 -11.17 0.10 6.06
CA LEU A 89 -10.41 1.18 5.45
C LEU A 89 -8.94 0.78 5.38
N TYR A 90 -8.35 0.92 4.21
CA TYR A 90 -6.93 0.74 3.96
C TYR A 90 -6.29 2.09 3.69
N PHE A 91 -5.38 2.49 4.57
CA PHE A 91 -4.59 3.70 4.46
C PHE A 91 -3.20 3.33 3.94
N GLU A 92 -2.82 3.83 2.77
CA GLU A 92 -1.49 3.57 2.20
C GLU A 92 -0.39 4.37 2.90
N GLY A 93 -0.72 5.53 3.47
CA GLY A 93 0.22 6.33 4.23
C GLY A 93 -0.41 7.58 4.84
N VAL A 94 -0.14 7.78 6.14
CA VAL A 94 -0.61 8.94 6.92
C VAL A 94 0.53 9.44 7.78
N TYR A 95 1.05 10.62 7.52
CA TYR A 95 2.19 11.15 8.28
C TYR A 95 1.74 12.19 9.31
N MET A 96 1.76 11.84 10.63
CA MET A 96 1.98 10.58 11.31
C MET A 96 1.06 10.44 12.54
N ASN A 97 1.31 9.45 13.42
CA ASN A 97 0.51 9.22 14.65
C ASN A 97 -1.01 9.33 14.39
N SER A 98 -1.48 8.59 13.38
CA SER A 98 -2.88 8.64 12.98
C SER A 98 -3.80 7.93 13.96
N GLU A 99 -4.98 8.49 14.18
CA GLU A 99 -6.09 7.86 14.88
C GLU A 99 -7.34 7.93 14.02
N VAL A 100 -7.99 6.80 13.83
CA VAL A 100 -9.17 6.65 12.97
C VAL A 100 -10.38 6.36 13.84
N PHE A 101 -11.44 7.13 13.61
CA PHE A 101 -12.73 7.00 14.29
C PHE A 101 -13.83 6.79 13.27
N VAL A 102 -14.79 5.93 13.59
CA VAL A 102 -16.00 5.72 12.79
C VAL A 102 -17.20 5.89 13.70
N ASN A 103 -18.12 6.77 13.32
CA ASN A 103 -19.31 7.10 14.09
C ASN A 103 -19.06 7.45 15.57
N GLY A 104 -17.91 8.08 15.85
CA GLY A 104 -17.51 8.47 17.20
C GLY A 104 -16.62 7.44 17.93
N GLU A 105 -16.58 6.20 17.47
CA GLU A 105 -15.81 5.12 18.09
C GLU A 105 -14.43 4.99 17.44
N ARG A 106 -13.40 4.70 18.25
CA ARG A 106 -12.04 4.53 17.75
C ARG A 106 -11.88 3.18 17.04
N ALA A 107 -11.73 3.20 15.74
CA ALA A 107 -11.59 2.00 14.90
C ALA A 107 -10.12 1.55 14.71
N GLY A 108 -9.15 2.46 14.82
CA GLY A 108 -7.75 2.10 14.62
C GLY A 108 -6.79 3.28 14.57
N GLY A 109 -5.70 3.10 13.84
CA GLY A 109 -4.64 4.09 13.63
C GLY A 109 -3.25 3.47 13.64
N HIS A 110 -2.26 4.24 13.23
CA HIS A 110 -0.85 3.82 13.16
C HIS A 110 0.10 4.98 13.50
N PRO A 111 1.16 4.75 14.28
CA PRO A 111 2.06 5.84 14.66
C PRO A 111 3.11 6.17 13.59
N TYR A 112 3.55 5.19 12.77
CA TYR A 112 4.59 5.40 11.75
C TYR A 112 3.97 5.88 10.44
N GLY A 113 4.50 6.97 9.91
CA GLY A 113 3.91 7.66 8.77
C GLY A 113 4.09 6.95 7.42
N TYR A 114 5.02 6.01 7.32
CA TYR A 114 5.38 5.36 6.06
C TYR A 114 4.82 3.95 5.90
N SER A 115 4.35 3.32 6.98
CA SER A 115 3.70 2.01 6.93
C SER A 115 2.23 2.15 6.57
N SER A 116 1.77 1.31 5.65
CA SER A 116 0.35 1.15 5.35
C SER A 116 -0.34 0.35 6.46
N TYR A 117 -1.65 0.55 6.62
CA TYR A 117 -2.42 -0.17 7.64
C TYR A 117 -3.90 -0.27 7.30
N PHE A 118 -4.56 -1.27 7.90
CA PHE A 118 -5.99 -1.50 7.79
C PHE A 118 -6.69 -1.15 9.09
N CYS A 119 -7.91 -0.60 8.96
CA CYS A 119 -8.86 -0.44 10.06
C CYS A 119 -10.13 -1.23 9.72
N ASP A 120 -10.47 -2.24 10.51
CA ASP A 120 -11.79 -2.85 10.45
C ASP A 120 -12.83 -1.86 10.94
N ILE A 121 -13.74 -1.46 10.05
CA ILE A 121 -14.80 -0.52 10.36
C ILE A 121 -16.15 -1.20 10.51
N THR A 122 -16.27 -2.48 10.16
CA THR A 122 -17.51 -3.25 10.18
C THR A 122 -18.30 -3.12 11.50
N PRO A 123 -17.65 -3.23 12.69
CA PRO A 123 -18.38 -3.17 13.97
C PRO A 123 -19.00 -1.82 14.29
N TYR A 124 -18.56 -0.76 13.61
CA TYR A 124 -18.94 0.62 13.90
C TYR A 124 -19.96 1.18 12.89
N LEU A 125 -20.31 0.41 11.84
CA LEU A 125 -21.14 0.88 10.74
C LEU A 125 -22.64 0.82 11.06
N HIS A 126 -23.35 1.83 10.59
CA HIS A 126 -24.80 1.87 10.51
C HIS A 126 -25.22 1.54 9.07
N PHE A 127 -25.59 0.29 8.81
CA PHE A 127 -26.00 -0.16 7.48
C PHE A 127 -27.34 0.46 7.05
N GLY A 128 -27.40 0.90 5.78
CA GLY A 128 -28.56 1.62 5.22
C GLY A 128 -28.63 3.09 5.66
N GLN A 129 -27.54 3.63 6.20
CA GLN A 129 -27.47 5.00 6.74
C GLN A 129 -26.17 5.70 6.33
N GLU A 130 -26.13 7.02 6.58
CA GLU A 130 -24.92 7.81 6.53
C GLU A 130 -24.02 7.46 7.72
N ASN A 131 -22.74 7.29 7.45
CA ASN A 131 -21.68 7.07 8.44
C ASN A 131 -20.66 8.21 8.35
N ILE A 132 -19.88 8.37 9.40
CA ILE A 132 -18.81 9.37 9.45
C ILE A 132 -17.50 8.67 9.80
N VAL A 133 -16.47 8.90 9.02
CA VAL A 133 -15.09 8.63 9.40
C VAL A 133 -14.39 9.94 9.76
N ALA A 134 -13.65 9.94 10.86
CA ALA A 134 -12.79 11.04 11.28
C ALA A 134 -11.36 10.52 11.49
N VAL A 135 -10.36 11.25 11.01
CA VAL A 135 -8.95 10.88 11.13
C VAL A 135 -8.19 12.05 11.74
N ARG A 136 -7.56 11.81 12.89
CA ARG A 136 -6.59 12.71 13.52
C ARG A 136 -5.20 12.34 13.01
N VAL A 137 -4.44 13.34 12.59
CA VAL A 137 -3.05 13.19 12.17
C VAL A 137 -2.20 14.13 13.00
N ASP A 138 -1.19 13.61 13.69
CA ASP A 138 -0.35 14.38 14.60
C ASP A 138 1.13 14.30 14.21
N ASN A 139 1.58 15.32 13.46
CA ASN A 139 2.97 15.56 13.13
C ASN A 139 3.57 16.72 13.93
N SER A 140 3.12 16.95 15.17
CA SER A 140 3.56 18.07 15.99
C SER A 140 4.91 17.86 16.66
N GLN A 141 5.29 16.61 16.95
CA GLN A 141 6.56 16.29 17.60
C GLN A 141 7.72 16.32 16.61
N GLN A 142 8.62 17.28 16.76
CA GLN A 142 9.75 17.52 15.87
C GLN A 142 11.08 17.52 16.64
N LYS A 143 12.21 17.14 16.06
CA LYS A 143 12.38 16.54 14.72
C LYS A 143 12.08 15.04 14.79
N ASN A 144 11.46 14.49 13.75
CA ASN A 144 11.10 13.06 13.69
C ASN A 144 11.62 12.32 12.44
N CYS A 145 12.28 13.04 11.54
CA CYS A 145 13.03 12.48 10.40
C CYS A 145 14.10 13.45 9.94
N ARG A 146 14.93 13.07 8.97
CA ARG A 146 16.07 13.84 8.44
C ARG A 146 15.83 14.37 7.02
N TRP A 147 14.60 14.38 6.56
CA TRP A 147 14.18 14.83 5.24
C TRP A 147 12.76 15.39 5.33
N TYR A 148 12.30 16.06 4.29
CA TYR A 148 10.92 16.52 4.19
C TYR A 148 9.93 15.34 4.26
N SER A 149 9.10 15.30 5.28
CA SER A 149 8.13 14.22 5.49
C SER A 149 6.75 14.52 4.91
N GLY A 150 6.41 15.80 4.79
CA GLY A 150 5.02 16.22 4.63
C GLY A 150 4.18 16.02 5.87
N SER A 151 2.89 16.31 5.78
CA SER A 151 1.94 16.10 6.89
C SER A 151 0.54 15.85 6.34
N GLY A 152 -0.11 14.76 6.76
CA GLY A 152 -1.47 14.47 6.35
C GLY A 152 -1.69 13.06 5.84
N ILE A 153 -2.83 12.84 5.22
CA ILE A 153 -3.14 11.61 4.49
C ILE A 153 -2.54 11.77 3.09
N TYR A 154 -1.26 11.44 2.94
CA TYR A 154 -0.46 11.78 1.77
C TYR A 154 -0.42 10.70 0.69
N ARG A 155 -1.03 9.53 0.94
CA ARG A 155 -1.27 8.44 -0.01
C ARG A 155 -2.77 8.15 -0.07
N HIS A 156 -3.18 7.24 -0.95
CA HIS A 156 -4.57 6.85 -1.13
C HIS A 156 -5.19 6.24 0.11
N VAL A 157 -6.51 6.41 0.22
CA VAL A 157 -7.38 5.66 1.14
C VAL A 157 -8.35 4.83 0.32
N TRP A 158 -8.52 3.57 0.70
CA TRP A 158 -9.40 2.63 0.01
C TRP A 158 -10.44 2.07 0.97
N LEU A 159 -11.65 1.90 0.46
CA LEU A 159 -12.68 1.10 1.09
C LEU A 159 -12.61 -0.30 0.53
N LEU A 160 -12.34 -1.27 1.39
CA LEU A 160 -12.34 -2.69 1.06
C LEU A 160 -13.67 -3.29 1.51
N THR A 161 -14.31 -4.05 0.59
CA THR A 161 -15.55 -4.77 0.86
C THR A 161 -15.37 -6.23 0.47
N THR A 162 -15.55 -7.15 1.40
CA THR A 162 -15.41 -8.58 1.16
C THR A 162 -16.56 -9.35 1.79
N GLU A 163 -16.73 -10.60 1.39
CA GLU A 163 -17.56 -11.56 2.12
C GLU A 163 -16.90 -11.87 3.47
N ALA A 164 -17.61 -12.54 4.39
CA ALA A 164 -17.07 -12.97 5.67
C ALA A 164 -15.95 -14.04 5.51
N ILE A 165 -15.86 -14.68 4.34
CA ILE A 165 -14.73 -15.53 3.95
C ILE A 165 -14.02 -14.82 2.80
N TYR A 166 -12.77 -14.45 2.99
CA TYR A 166 -12.01 -13.67 2.02
C TYR A 166 -10.50 -13.96 2.06
N ILE A 167 -9.82 -13.61 0.99
CA ILE A 167 -8.35 -13.69 0.89
C ILE A 167 -7.76 -12.63 1.83
N ASP A 168 -6.93 -13.04 2.79
CA ASP A 168 -6.27 -12.15 3.72
C ASP A 168 -5.41 -11.13 2.96
N ASP A 169 -5.53 -9.86 3.36
CA ASP A 169 -4.88 -8.76 2.65
C ASP A 169 -3.34 -8.95 2.67
N TRP A 170 -2.68 -8.68 1.52
CA TRP A 170 -1.25 -8.90 1.25
C TRP A 170 -0.73 -10.33 1.45
N SER A 171 -1.60 -11.31 1.66
CA SER A 171 -1.16 -12.67 1.96
C SER A 171 -0.75 -13.50 0.74
N VAL A 172 -1.06 -13.05 -0.47
CA VAL A 172 -0.71 -13.78 -1.70
C VAL A 172 0.77 -13.53 -2.02
N TYR A 173 1.60 -14.49 -1.64
CA TYR A 173 3.03 -14.47 -1.89
C TYR A 173 3.36 -15.32 -3.12
N ILE A 174 4.03 -14.73 -4.10
CA ILE A 174 4.36 -15.35 -5.37
C ILE A 174 5.88 -15.40 -5.53
N ARG A 175 6.42 -16.60 -5.74
CA ARG A 175 7.85 -16.83 -5.90
C ARG A 175 8.15 -17.57 -7.20
N PRO A 176 8.65 -16.90 -8.24
CA PRO A 176 9.18 -17.54 -9.43
C PRO A 176 10.51 -18.26 -9.11
N THR A 177 10.66 -19.50 -9.58
CA THR A 177 11.89 -20.29 -9.42
C THR A 177 12.17 -21.03 -10.71
N GLN A 178 13.33 -20.81 -11.30
CA GLN A 178 13.76 -21.53 -12.51
C GLN A 178 14.02 -23.00 -12.18
N LYS A 179 13.56 -23.91 -13.03
CA LYS A 179 13.87 -25.34 -12.90
C LYS A 179 15.32 -25.58 -13.28
N GLU A 180 16.01 -26.41 -12.51
CA GLU A 180 17.40 -26.74 -12.76
C GLU A 180 17.59 -27.33 -14.16
N GLY A 181 18.56 -26.80 -14.92
CA GLY A 181 18.89 -27.25 -16.27
C GLY A 181 17.81 -27.03 -17.32
N SER A 182 16.85 -26.14 -17.07
CA SER A 182 15.73 -25.87 -17.97
C SER A 182 15.43 -24.39 -18.09
N ASP A 183 14.74 -23.98 -19.16
CA ASP A 183 14.16 -22.66 -19.33
C ASP A 183 12.72 -22.58 -18.77
N ASP A 184 12.22 -23.67 -18.20
CA ASP A 184 10.94 -23.72 -17.53
C ASP A 184 11.06 -23.20 -16.10
N TRP A 185 9.94 -22.66 -15.58
CA TRP A 185 9.85 -22.08 -14.25
C TRP A 185 8.70 -22.69 -13.46
N ASN A 186 8.88 -22.74 -12.16
CA ASN A 186 7.78 -22.91 -11.23
C ASN A 186 7.37 -21.54 -10.67
N LEU A 187 6.09 -21.34 -10.52
CA LEU A 187 5.52 -20.22 -9.78
C LEU A 187 4.93 -20.79 -8.49
N ASP A 188 5.67 -20.67 -7.40
CA ASP A 188 5.21 -21.11 -6.08
C ASP A 188 4.35 -20.00 -5.48
N ILE A 189 3.10 -20.33 -5.17
CA ILE A 189 2.13 -19.39 -4.64
C ILE A 189 1.69 -19.87 -3.27
N ALA A 190 1.82 -19.00 -2.26
CA ALA A 190 1.29 -19.22 -0.93
C ALA A 190 0.29 -18.11 -0.59
N MET A 191 -0.80 -18.43 0.07
CA MET A 191 -1.78 -17.44 0.50
C MET A 191 -2.44 -17.83 1.82
N ARG A 192 -3.10 -16.88 2.48
CA ARG A 192 -3.98 -17.08 3.62
C ARG A 192 -5.37 -16.57 3.26
N TYR A 193 -6.37 -17.10 3.96
CA TYR A 193 -7.73 -16.56 3.92
C TYR A 193 -8.27 -16.43 5.34
N ILE A 194 -9.22 -15.55 5.52
CA ILE A 194 -9.94 -15.32 6.77
C ILE A 194 -11.32 -15.96 6.64
N ASP A 195 -11.78 -16.64 7.68
CA ASP A 195 -13.15 -17.19 7.80
C ASP A 195 -13.82 -16.64 9.06
N ASN A 196 -14.37 -15.44 8.97
CA ASN A 196 -15.13 -14.81 10.06
C ASN A 196 -16.54 -15.44 10.21
N ALA A 197 -17.06 -16.07 9.16
CA ALA A 197 -18.33 -16.79 9.20
C ALA A 197 -18.25 -18.08 10.02
N ARG A 198 -17.02 -18.59 10.27
CA ARG A 198 -16.74 -19.83 11.04
C ARG A 198 -17.58 -21.03 10.58
N THR A 199 -17.82 -21.10 9.28
CA THR A 199 -18.63 -22.18 8.70
C THR A 199 -17.94 -23.53 8.73
N GLY A 200 -16.61 -23.54 8.90
CA GLY A 200 -15.77 -24.73 8.78
C GLY A 200 -15.68 -25.27 7.33
N THR A 201 -16.26 -24.58 6.37
CA THR A 201 -16.19 -24.95 4.97
C THR A 201 -14.80 -24.65 4.42
N LYS A 202 -14.14 -25.67 3.89
CA LYS A 202 -12.85 -25.46 3.21
C LYS A 202 -13.07 -24.91 1.82
N PRO A 203 -12.54 -23.73 1.51
CA PRO A 203 -12.65 -23.17 0.17
C PRO A 203 -11.75 -23.92 -0.83
N GLU A 204 -12.14 -23.90 -2.09
CA GLU A 204 -11.23 -24.18 -3.20
C GLU A 204 -10.46 -22.88 -3.55
N ILE A 205 -9.17 -23.01 -3.79
CA ILE A 205 -8.30 -21.91 -4.18
C ILE A 205 -7.85 -22.15 -5.60
N LYS A 206 -8.20 -21.21 -6.48
CA LYS A 206 -7.84 -21.28 -7.90
C LYS A 206 -6.88 -20.17 -8.25
N HIS A 207 -5.74 -20.54 -8.86
CA HIS A 207 -4.80 -19.60 -9.44
C HIS A 207 -4.82 -19.72 -10.96
N THR A 208 -4.87 -18.57 -11.65
CA THR A 208 -4.77 -18.51 -13.12
C THR A 208 -3.68 -17.51 -13.49
N ILE A 209 -2.72 -17.95 -14.30
CA ILE A 209 -1.61 -17.12 -14.78
C ILE A 209 -1.93 -16.71 -16.21
N TYR A 210 -1.81 -15.40 -16.48
CA TYR A 210 -2.01 -14.81 -17.80
C TYR A 210 -0.73 -14.14 -18.28
N ASP A 211 -0.49 -14.21 -19.59
CA ASP A 211 0.57 -13.44 -20.24
C ASP A 211 0.16 -11.97 -20.45
N GLU A 212 1.07 -11.18 -21.04
CA GLU A 212 0.86 -9.77 -21.37
C GLU A 212 -0.35 -9.52 -22.29
N ALA A 213 -0.69 -10.50 -23.14
CA ALA A 213 -1.84 -10.41 -24.05
C ALA A 213 -3.16 -10.87 -23.41
N GLY A 214 -3.14 -11.23 -22.10
CA GLY A 214 -4.31 -11.73 -21.37
C GLY A 214 -4.66 -13.18 -21.68
N ARG A 215 -3.76 -13.95 -22.32
CA ARG A 215 -3.99 -15.37 -22.61
C ARG A 215 -3.63 -16.19 -21.37
N VAL A 216 -4.50 -17.15 -21.04
CA VAL A 216 -4.24 -18.12 -19.97
C VAL A 216 -3.06 -19.01 -20.34
N LEU A 217 -2.06 -19.03 -19.48
CA LEU A 217 -0.89 -19.93 -19.59
C LEU A 217 -1.11 -21.21 -18.81
N VAL A 218 -1.57 -21.09 -17.57
CA VAL A 218 -1.78 -22.23 -16.69
C VAL A 218 -2.82 -21.87 -15.64
N THR A 219 -3.56 -22.89 -15.20
CA THR A 219 -4.54 -22.80 -14.10
C THR A 219 -4.34 -23.98 -13.16
N SER A 220 -4.45 -23.72 -11.87
CA SER A 220 -4.52 -24.74 -10.82
C SER A 220 -5.65 -24.43 -9.87
N ALA A 221 -6.39 -25.47 -9.43
CA ALA A 221 -7.46 -25.34 -8.45
C ALA A 221 -7.35 -26.48 -7.43
N SER A 222 -7.32 -26.14 -6.15
CA SER A 222 -7.23 -27.12 -5.05
C SER A 222 -7.65 -26.51 -3.72
N GLY A 223 -7.82 -27.36 -2.68
CA GLY A 223 -8.05 -26.90 -1.30
C GLY A 223 -6.76 -26.48 -0.56
N HIS A 224 -5.61 -26.41 -1.22
CA HIS A 224 -4.33 -26.11 -0.60
C HIS A 224 -3.97 -24.64 -0.73
N THR A 225 -3.57 -24.01 0.37
CA THR A 225 -3.09 -22.61 0.41
C THR A 225 -1.68 -22.43 -0.16
N LYS A 226 -1.00 -23.53 -0.49
CA LYS A 226 0.29 -23.51 -1.18
C LYS A 226 0.17 -24.37 -2.43
N GLN A 227 0.47 -23.79 -3.57
CA GLN A 227 0.42 -24.45 -4.88
C GLN A 227 1.64 -24.06 -5.70
N SER A 228 2.07 -24.93 -6.60
CA SER A 228 3.18 -24.69 -7.54
C SER A 228 2.69 -24.92 -8.96
N LEU A 229 2.80 -23.93 -9.82
CA LEU A 229 2.38 -23.97 -11.22
C LEU A 229 3.60 -23.90 -12.13
N SER A 230 3.67 -24.82 -13.09
CA SER A 230 4.76 -24.81 -14.06
C SER A 230 4.43 -23.91 -15.24
N VAL A 231 5.35 -23.01 -15.57
CA VAL A 231 5.27 -22.11 -16.74
C VAL A 231 6.45 -22.42 -17.67
N SER A 232 6.14 -22.79 -18.91
CA SER A 232 7.15 -23.17 -19.88
C SER A 232 7.67 -21.94 -20.62
N HIS A 233 8.99 -21.79 -20.64
CA HIS A 233 9.73 -20.76 -21.39
C HIS A 233 9.14 -19.35 -21.26
N PRO A 234 8.90 -18.81 -20.02
CA PRO A 234 8.37 -17.46 -19.88
C PRO A 234 9.39 -16.43 -20.38
N LYS A 235 8.91 -15.31 -20.91
CA LYS A 235 9.74 -14.14 -21.13
C LYS A 235 10.24 -13.61 -19.80
N LEU A 236 11.54 -13.46 -19.64
CA LEU A 236 12.14 -13.02 -18.40
C LEU A 236 11.98 -11.50 -18.22
N TRP A 237 11.84 -11.08 -16.96
CA TRP A 237 11.91 -9.69 -16.58
C TRP A 237 13.36 -9.24 -16.44
N SER A 238 13.69 -8.09 -17.01
CA SER A 238 14.95 -7.38 -16.77
C SER A 238 14.71 -5.87 -16.86
N PRO A 239 15.66 -5.01 -16.41
CA PRO A 239 15.54 -3.57 -16.59
C PRO A 239 15.32 -3.12 -18.05
N ASP A 240 15.82 -3.87 -19.02
CA ASP A 240 15.67 -3.56 -20.44
C ASP A 240 14.42 -4.18 -21.08
N THR A 241 13.93 -5.28 -20.50
CA THR A 241 12.75 -6.01 -20.98
C THR A 241 11.87 -6.42 -19.79
N PRO A 242 11.07 -5.49 -19.24
CA PRO A 242 10.32 -5.70 -18.00
C PRO A 242 9.01 -6.47 -18.24
N ASN A 243 9.13 -7.73 -18.70
CA ASN A 243 7.99 -8.60 -18.98
C ASN A 243 7.27 -8.99 -17.68
N LEU A 244 5.96 -8.74 -17.61
CA LEU A 244 5.13 -9.04 -16.45
C LEU A 244 4.00 -10.00 -16.81
N TYR A 245 3.56 -10.75 -15.82
CA TYR A 245 2.49 -11.72 -15.88
C TYR A 245 1.46 -11.40 -14.82
N LYS A 246 0.18 -11.60 -15.14
CA LYS A 246 -0.92 -11.43 -14.20
C LYS A 246 -1.24 -12.78 -13.55
N VAL A 247 -1.32 -12.79 -12.22
CA VAL A 247 -1.77 -13.93 -11.42
C VAL A 247 -3.08 -13.57 -10.75
N CYS A 248 -4.15 -14.21 -11.17
CA CYS A 248 -5.47 -14.09 -10.55
C CYS A 248 -5.64 -15.22 -9.54
N THR A 249 -5.91 -14.89 -8.29
CA THR A 249 -6.21 -15.81 -7.19
C THR A 249 -7.66 -15.68 -6.80
N GLN A 250 -8.43 -16.76 -6.94
CA GLN A 250 -9.85 -16.83 -6.59
C GLN A 250 -10.06 -17.74 -5.39
N LEU A 251 -10.91 -17.31 -4.46
CA LEU A 251 -11.41 -18.10 -3.35
C LEU A 251 -12.83 -18.55 -3.67
N ILE A 252 -13.07 -19.86 -3.69
CA ILE A 252 -14.32 -20.46 -4.15
C ILE A 252 -14.96 -21.25 -3.02
N VAL A 253 -16.21 -20.95 -2.68
CA VAL A 253 -17.00 -21.62 -1.65
C VAL A 253 -18.32 -22.09 -2.25
N GLY A 254 -18.63 -23.38 -2.14
CA GLY A 254 -19.85 -23.93 -2.71
C GLY A 254 -19.98 -23.75 -4.22
N GLY A 255 -18.86 -23.72 -4.95
CA GLY A 255 -18.82 -23.50 -6.41
C GLY A 255 -18.97 -22.04 -6.84
N LYS A 256 -19.04 -21.08 -5.90
CA LYS A 256 -19.11 -19.63 -6.19
C LYS A 256 -17.80 -18.96 -5.81
N VAL A 257 -17.31 -18.05 -6.66
CA VAL A 257 -16.20 -17.16 -6.30
C VAL A 257 -16.71 -16.18 -5.26
N VAL A 258 -16.11 -16.21 -4.07
CA VAL A 258 -16.47 -15.31 -2.95
C VAL A 258 -15.47 -14.16 -2.80
N ASP A 259 -14.25 -14.35 -3.31
CA ASP A 259 -13.23 -13.30 -3.32
C ASP A 259 -12.21 -13.54 -4.43
N GLU A 260 -11.61 -12.44 -4.92
CA GLU A 260 -10.61 -12.47 -5.98
C GLU A 260 -9.58 -11.36 -5.77
N VAL A 261 -8.31 -11.70 -5.94
CA VAL A 261 -7.21 -10.73 -5.98
C VAL A 261 -6.32 -10.98 -7.20
N THR A 262 -5.76 -9.90 -7.72
CA THR A 262 -4.84 -9.93 -8.85
C THR A 262 -3.48 -9.36 -8.44
N ASN A 263 -2.41 -10.10 -8.75
CA ASN A 263 -1.04 -9.69 -8.53
C ASN A 263 -0.28 -9.71 -9.86
N MET A 264 0.70 -8.82 -10.00
CA MET A 264 1.66 -8.86 -11.10
C MET A 264 2.95 -9.55 -10.64
N THR A 265 3.60 -10.28 -11.53
CA THR A 265 4.89 -10.92 -11.24
C THR A 265 5.76 -10.96 -12.50
N GLY A 266 7.08 -11.03 -12.32
CA GLY A 266 8.03 -11.22 -13.39
C GLY A 266 8.92 -12.44 -13.10
N PHE A 267 9.36 -13.14 -14.14
CA PHE A 267 10.30 -14.25 -14.01
C PHE A 267 11.71 -13.72 -14.11
N ARG A 268 12.47 -13.78 -13.03
CA ARG A 268 13.88 -13.36 -13.00
C ARG A 268 14.68 -14.12 -11.96
N ASN A 269 15.96 -14.34 -12.26
CA ASN A 269 16.97 -14.76 -11.30
C ASN A 269 17.86 -13.59 -10.95
N ILE A 270 18.02 -13.33 -9.65
CA ILE A 270 19.01 -12.39 -9.14
C ILE A 270 20.02 -13.21 -8.35
N THR A 271 21.29 -13.14 -8.74
CA THR A 271 22.38 -13.83 -8.07
C THR A 271 23.51 -12.85 -7.78
N PHE A 272 24.20 -13.09 -6.69
CA PHE A 272 25.34 -12.29 -6.24
C PHE A 272 26.56 -13.19 -6.07
N ASP A 273 27.67 -12.79 -6.66
CA ASP A 273 28.97 -13.40 -6.51
C ASP A 273 29.94 -12.38 -5.90
N SER A 274 30.61 -12.74 -4.81
CA SER A 274 31.50 -11.83 -4.07
C SER A 274 32.68 -11.31 -4.88
N GLN A 275 33.03 -11.96 -5.98
CA GLN A 275 34.14 -11.60 -6.87
C GLN A 275 33.67 -10.95 -8.18
N LYS A 276 32.50 -11.35 -8.68
CA LYS A 276 31.99 -10.97 -10.00
C LYS A 276 30.81 -9.99 -9.93
N GLY A 277 30.24 -9.76 -8.73
CA GLY A 277 29.17 -8.82 -8.50
C GLY A 277 27.77 -9.37 -8.72
N LEU A 278 26.87 -8.52 -9.13
CA LEU A 278 25.44 -8.78 -9.29
C LEU A 278 25.11 -9.28 -10.69
N PHE A 279 24.22 -10.25 -10.76
CA PHE A 279 23.70 -10.81 -12.03
C PHE A 279 22.19 -10.81 -12.03
N VAL A 280 21.59 -10.45 -13.16
CA VAL A 280 20.17 -10.64 -13.46
C VAL A 280 20.04 -11.58 -14.65
N ASN A 281 19.37 -12.70 -14.47
CA ASN A 281 19.21 -13.76 -15.49
C ASN A 281 20.55 -14.23 -16.06
N GLY A 282 21.55 -14.40 -15.19
CA GLY A 282 22.90 -14.83 -15.58
C GLY A 282 23.76 -13.77 -16.29
N LYS A 283 23.24 -12.55 -16.51
CA LYS A 283 23.99 -11.44 -17.11
C LYS A 283 24.49 -10.49 -16.01
N PRO A 284 25.76 -10.09 -16.01
CA PRO A 284 26.28 -9.13 -15.05
C PRO A 284 25.59 -7.78 -15.23
N ILE A 285 25.28 -7.11 -14.12
CA ILE A 285 24.67 -5.79 -14.12
C ILE A 285 25.36 -4.88 -13.11
N LEU A 286 25.61 -3.63 -13.52
CA LEU A 286 25.98 -2.56 -12.60
C LEU A 286 24.72 -1.79 -12.24
N LEU A 287 24.53 -1.56 -10.93
CA LEU A 287 23.44 -0.71 -10.45
C LEU A 287 23.80 0.75 -10.71
N ASN A 288 23.17 1.32 -11.73
CA ASN A 288 23.29 2.72 -12.08
C ASN A 288 22.06 3.46 -11.57
N GLY A 289 22.19 4.14 -10.44
CA GLY A 289 21.04 4.73 -9.78
C GLY A 289 21.40 5.68 -8.63
N GLY A 290 20.40 6.02 -7.85
CA GLY A 290 20.54 6.90 -6.70
C GLY A 290 19.46 6.67 -5.65
N CYS A 291 19.56 7.41 -4.56
CA CYS A 291 18.54 7.47 -3.52
C CYS A 291 17.35 8.32 -4.00
N VAL A 292 16.15 7.87 -3.68
CA VAL A 292 14.91 8.64 -3.90
C VAL A 292 14.11 8.70 -2.61
N HIS A 293 13.58 9.86 -2.29
CA HIS A 293 12.60 10.03 -1.23
C HIS A 293 11.18 9.90 -1.78
N HIS A 294 10.22 9.83 -0.86
CA HIS A 294 8.81 9.63 -1.18
C HIS A 294 8.13 10.86 -1.78
N ASP A 295 8.70 12.06 -1.62
CA ASP A 295 8.12 13.32 -2.09
C ASP A 295 8.10 13.45 -3.62
N ASN A 296 7.25 14.33 -4.11
CA ASN A 296 6.99 14.58 -5.53
C ASN A 296 7.18 16.08 -5.89
N GLY A 297 8.24 16.70 -5.37
CA GLY A 297 8.59 18.09 -5.67
C GLY A 297 7.53 19.07 -5.20
N ILE A 298 6.95 19.86 -6.11
CA ILE A 298 5.92 20.88 -5.79
C ILE A 298 4.61 20.27 -5.22
N LEU A 299 4.42 18.99 -5.34
CA LEU A 299 3.28 18.27 -4.74
C LEU A 299 3.53 17.88 -3.28
N GLY A 300 4.71 18.21 -2.73
CA GLY A 300 5.09 17.75 -1.41
C GLY A 300 5.13 16.23 -1.34
N ALA A 301 4.59 15.67 -0.27
CA ALA A 301 4.51 14.22 -0.08
C ALA A 301 3.35 13.57 -0.85
N CYS A 302 2.43 14.33 -1.45
CA CYS A 302 1.26 13.76 -2.14
C CYS A 302 1.67 12.73 -3.20
N SER A 303 1.28 11.48 -2.98
CA SER A 303 1.64 10.33 -3.81
C SER A 303 0.47 9.96 -4.73
N PHE A 304 0.31 10.76 -5.79
CA PHE A 304 -0.60 10.42 -6.88
C PHE A 304 0.05 9.39 -7.81
N ASP A 305 -0.68 8.39 -8.28
CA ASP A 305 -0.18 7.35 -9.19
C ASP A 305 0.55 7.94 -10.40
N ALA A 306 -0.01 9.00 -10.99
CA ALA A 306 0.59 9.68 -12.13
C ALA A 306 1.93 10.37 -11.78
N ALA A 307 2.09 10.87 -10.54
CA ALA A 307 3.34 11.46 -10.08
C ALA A 307 4.41 10.40 -9.85
N GLU A 308 4.04 9.25 -9.27
CA GLU A 308 4.94 8.11 -9.09
C GLU A 308 5.37 7.53 -10.45
N ALA A 309 4.45 7.34 -11.37
CA ALA A 309 4.74 6.91 -12.73
C ALA A 309 5.70 7.88 -13.45
N ARG A 310 5.47 9.20 -13.29
CA ARG A 310 6.36 10.23 -13.83
C ARG A 310 7.76 10.16 -13.21
N LYS A 311 7.87 9.98 -11.90
CA LYS A 311 9.15 9.84 -11.18
C LYS A 311 9.97 8.69 -11.76
N VAL A 312 9.38 7.50 -11.88
CA VAL A 312 10.04 6.32 -12.44
C VAL A 312 10.43 6.54 -13.90
N ARG A 313 9.55 7.11 -14.72
CA ARG A 313 9.82 7.42 -16.12
C ARG A 313 11.04 8.35 -16.27
N LEU A 314 11.11 9.43 -15.49
CA LEU A 314 12.23 10.36 -15.54
C LEU A 314 13.55 9.73 -15.12
N LEU A 315 13.54 8.84 -14.13
CA LEU A 315 14.72 8.08 -13.72
C LEU A 315 15.19 7.16 -14.85
N LYS A 316 14.28 6.46 -15.52
CA LYS A 316 14.59 5.63 -16.68
C LYS A 316 15.15 6.43 -17.86
N GLU A 317 14.53 7.56 -18.18
CA GLU A 317 15.00 8.48 -19.25
C GLU A 317 16.39 9.05 -18.93
N ALA A 318 16.71 9.25 -17.65
CA ALA A 318 18.05 9.64 -17.21
C ALA A 318 19.09 8.50 -17.23
N GLY A 319 18.70 7.29 -17.64
CA GLY A 319 19.59 6.12 -17.75
C GLY A 319 19.74 5.31 -16.47
N PHE A 320 18.89 5.50 -15.47
CA PHE A 320 18.91 4.69 -14.27
C PHE A 320 18.30 3.32 -14.52
N ASN A 321 18.90 2.28 -13.91
CA ASN A 321 18.35 0.93 -13.86
C ASN A 321 18.04 0.45 -12.46
N ALA A 322 18.38 1.27 -11.44
CA ALA A 322 18.13 0.98 -10.04
C ALA A 322 17.87 2.25 -9.23
N VAL A 323 17.15 2.09 -8.11
CA VAL A 323 16.97 3.12 -7.07
C VAL A 323 17.04 2.48 -5.70
N ARG A 324 17.35 3.30 -4.69
CA ARG A 324 17.23 2.99 -3.27
C ARG A 324 16.15 3.89 -2.67
N THR A 325 15.12 3.30 -2.07
CA THR A 325 14.04 4.06 -1.43
C THR A 325 14.48 4.54 -0.05
N SER A 326 14.99 5.75 0.00
CA SER A 326 15.58 6.34 1.21
C SER A 326 14.52 7.05 2.05
N HIS A 327 14.36 6.77 3.30
CA HIS A 327 14.80 5.63 4.08
C HIS A 327 13.55 5.00 4.69
N ASN A 328 12.59 4.61 3.86
CA ASN A 328 11.27 4.12 4.24
C ASN A 328 10.60 3.37 3.10
N VAL A 329 9.55 2.62 3.43
CA VAL A 329 8.75 1.89 2.44
C VAL A 329 8.09 2.84 1.44
N PRO A 330 8.27 2.64 0.12
CA PRO A 330 7.65 3.45 -0.92
C PRO A 330 6.16 3.13 -1.10
N SER A 331 5.47 3.90 -1.93
CA SER A 331 4.07 3.60 -2.30
C SER A 331 3.97 2.35 -3.19
N GLU A 332 2.82 1.68 -3.14
CA GLU A 332 2.52 0.57 -4.06
C GLU A 332 2.63 1.02 -5.52
N ALA A 333 2.10 2.21 -5.84
CA ALA A 333 2.16 2.79 -7.19
C ALA A 333 3.60 2.96 -7.68
N PHE A 334 4.53 3.40 -6.82
CA PHE A 334 5.95 3.51 -7.19
C PHE A 334 6.56 2.15 -7.51
N LEU A 335 6.31 1.14 -6.69
CA LEU A 335 6.85 -0.22 -6.91
C LEU A 335 6.25 -0.86 -8.17
N HIS A 336 4.95 -0.72 -8.40
CA HIS A 336 4.30 -1.19 -9.62
C HIS A 336 4.91 -0.55 -10.87
N GLU A 337 5.19 0.75 -10.81
CA GLU A 337 5.82 1.45 -11.92
C GLU A 337 7.29 1.03 -12.11
N CYS A 338 8.03 0.74 -11.04
CA CYS A 338 9.37 0.16 -11.14
C CYS A 338 9.34 -1.20 -11.82
N ASP A 339 8.41 -2.07 -11.46
CA ASP A 339 8.23 -3.37 -12.11
C ASP A 339 7.88 -3.21 -13.60
N ARG A 340 6.96 -2.29 -13.93
CA ARG A 340 6.45 -2.07 -15.28
C ARG A 340 7.48 -1.41 -16.20
N GLN A 341 8.29 -0.48 -15.68
CA GLN A 341 9.25 0.28 -16.47
C GLN A 341 10.67 -0.27 -16.41
N GLY A 342 10.90 -1.33 -15.60
CA GLY A 342 12.20 -2.00 -15.52
C GLY A 342 13.21 -1.26 -14.63
N LEU A 343 12.83 -0.93 -13.40
CA LEU A 343 13.72 -0.32 -12.43
C LEU A 343 13.91 -1.28 -11.25
N LEU A 344 15.17 -1.63 -10.94
CA LEU A 344 15.49 -2.40 -9.73
C LEU A 344 15.35 -1.50 -8.50
N VAL A 345 14.87 -2.07 -7.39
CA VAL A 345 14.66 -1.33 -6.15
C VAL A 345 15.45 -1.98 -5.02
N ILE A 346 16.23 -1.18 -4.30
CA ILE A 346 16.72 -1.51 -2.96
C ILE A 346 15.73 -0.87 -2.00
N ASP A 347 14.81 -1.70 -1.49
CA ASP A 347 13.73 -1.26 -0.62
C ASP A 347 14.21 -1.17 0.82
N GLU A 348 13.92 -0.03 1.48
CA GLU A 348 14.26 0.22 2.88
C GLU A 348 13.00 0.33 3.73
N ALA A 349 12.98 -0.37 4.87
CA ALA A 349 11.85 -0.33 5.78
C ALA A 349 11.93 0.86 6.76
N PHE A 350 13.10 1.08 7.38
CA PHE A 350 13.26 2.06 8.45
C PHE A 350 14.59 2.79 8.40
N ASP A 351 14.58 4.08 8.73
CA ASP A 351 15.79 4.85 9.01
C ASP A 351 16.27 4.58 10.45
N GLY A 352 17.56 4.29 10.61
CA GLY A 352 18.22 4.17 11.92
C GLY A 352 17.83 2.94 12.76
N TRP A 353 16.73 2.26 12.50
CA TRP A 353 16.22 1.11 13.24
C TRP A 353 16.06 1.42 14.75
N ARG A 354 16.95 0.92 15.61
CA ARG A 354 17.02 1.23 17.05
C ARG A 354 17.89 2.42 17.38
N ASP A 355 18.77 2.81 16.46
CA ASP A 355 19.70 3.90 16.66
C ASP A 355 19.04 5.22 16.26
N ALA A 356 18.73 6.05 17.25
CA ALA A 356 18.05 7.32 17.02
C ALA A 356 18.92 8.29 16.24
N ASN A 357 18.38 8.82 15.14
CA ASN A 357 18.93 9.96 14.41
C ASN A 357 18.34 11.27 14.93
N ASN A 358 17.08 11.24 15.38
CA ASN A 358 16.33 12.35 15.92
C ASN A 358 15.52 11.93 17.17
N LYS A 359 15.14 12.91 17.99
CA LYS A 359 14.45 12.66 19.26
C LYS A 359 13.13 11.91 19.12
N HIS A 360 12.42 12.12 18.03
CA HIS A 360 11.06 11.60 17.80
C HIS A 360 10.96 10.73 16.54
N ASP A 361 12.09 10.17 16.06
CA ASP A 361 12.09 9.29 14.90
C ASP A 361 11.57 7.89 15.22
N TYR A 362 11.57 7.00 14.23
CA TYR A 362 11.00 5.66 14.36
C TYR A 362 11.69 4.78 15.42
N SER A 363 12.92 5.11 15.84
CA SER A 363 13.65 4.34 16.86
C SER A 363 12.87 4.22 18.18
N VAL A 364 12.08 5.25 18.54
CA VAL A 364 11.24 5.24 19.75
C VAL A 364 10.03 4.29 19.63
N LEU A 365 9.69 3.88 18.43
CA LEU A 365 8.58 2.99 18.12
C LEU A 365 9.05 1.57 17.78
N PHE A 366 10.33 1.42 17.37
CA PHE A 366 10.88 0.23 16.73
C PHE A 366 10.56 -1.06 17.49
N ASP A 367 10.93 -1.18 18.74
CA ASP A 367 10.77 -2.44 19.49
C ASP A 367 9.31 -2.89 19.63
N LYS A 368 8.36 -1.97 19.54
CA LYS A 368 6.92 -2.27 19.62
C LYS A 368 6.30 -2.58 18.26
N TRP A 369 6.82 -1.97 17.18
CA TRP A 369 6.08 -1.89 15.91
C TRP A 369 6.78 -2.58 14.74
N TRP A 370 8.12 -2.75 14.75
CA TRP A 370 8.89 -3.22 13.60
C TRP A 370 8.35 -4.52 12.98
N LYS A 371 7.91 -5.45 13.84
CA LYS A 371 7.43 -6.75 13.36
C LYS A 371 6.14 -6.61 12.56
N ARG A 372 5.19 -5.83 13.09
CA ARG A 372 3.92 -5.54 12.41
C ARG A 372 4.14 -4.74 11.11
N ASP A 373 5.15 -3.87 11.11
CA ASP A 373 5.44 -2.99 9.98
C ASP A 373 6.17 -3.71 8.83
N ILE A 374 6.77 -4.88 9.10
CA ILE A 374 7.44 -5.72 8.09
C ILE A 374 6.56 -6.91 7.65
N GLU A 375 5.72 -7.46 8.55
CA GLU A 375 4.83 -8.60 8.26
C GLU A 375 3.63 -8.21 7.39
#